data_ba1c31c816afbc935c62d515bb3de390
#
_entry.id   ba1c31c816afbc935c62d515bb3de390
#
_cell.length_a   1.000
_cell.length_b   1.000
_cell.length_c   1.000
_cell.angle_alpha   90.00
_cell.angle_beta   90.00
_cell.angle_gamma   90.00
#
_symmetry.space_group_name_H-M   'P 1'
#
loop_
_entity.id
_entity.type
_entity.pdbx_description
1 polymer ?
#
loop_
_entity_poly.entity_id
_entity_poly.type
_entity_poly.pdbx_seq_one_letter_code
_entity_poly.pdbx_strand_id
1 'polypeptide(L)'
;MDFRELEHLNYTVIIGVTIFQVALWVGLYYLIYRLKAKKNTLLTQSTIAAARFSMLMLVYFYLHFILGQLPILPPWDVYSSQILNVTLFIVLTAFSVNIAQETFHLSVEKEQASSIISNLLAIGIWIFGGLFTLNSLGISITPLLTALGVGGLAVALALQDTLTNLFSGLQILLTKQIRPGDYVRLASGEEGTVLDIAWRTTTLKTRSELTIIIPNRNIASTILTNHSWPRQAYFVSISLQVDHNNDLAKVQRIAIEVATQVSLRVSESQLLANQSGARFSNFAESGITLSVSVKARSFNDIGILTDGLIQGIHQRFLIEDIGLSYPVQRILIDTPTKETSPLFPLS
;
A
#
# COMPACT_ATOMS: atom_id res chain seq x y z
N MET A 1 -61.26 -20.53 -19.14
CA MET A 1 -60.04 -20.78 -19.90
C MET A 1 -59.98 -22.26 -20.13
N ASP A 2 -60.06 -22.68 -21.38
CA ASP A 2 -60.24 -24.08 -21.74
C ASP A 2 -58.94 -24.86 -21.50
N PHE A 3 -58.98 -26.08 -20.96
CA PHE A 3 -57.81 -26.91 -20.69
C PHE A 3 -56.90 -27.06 -21.90
N ARG A 4 -57.44 -27.01 -23.11
CA ARG A 4 -56.69 -27.04 -24.37
C ARG A 4 -55.88 -25.78 -24.62
N GLU A 5 -56.32 -24.61 -24.18
CA GLU A 5 -55.58 -23.35 -24.35
C GLU A 5 -54.33 -23.30 -23.39
N LEU A 6 -54.47 -23.87 -22.19
CA LEU A 6 -53.36 -24.01 -21.24
C LEU A 6 -52.27 -24.99 -21.72
N GLU A 7 -52.66 -26.09 -22.34
CA GLU A 7 -51.70 -27.04 -22.95
C GLU A 7 -50.96 -26.38 -24.13
N HIS A 8 -51.64 -25.68 -25.00
CA HIS A 8 -51.01 -24.98 -26.13
C HIS A 8 -50.07 -23.85 -25.68
N LEU A 9 -50.40 -23.14 -24.59
CA LEU A 9 -49.56 -22.10 -24.04
C LEU A 9 -48.27 -22.68 -23.47
N ASN A 10 -48.32 -23.82 -22.76
CA ASN A 10 -47.17 -24.52 -22.24
C ASN A 10 -46.23 -25.01 -23.35
N TYR A 11 -46.76 -25.62 -24.42
CA TYR A 11 -45.97 -26.06 -25.57
C TYR A 11 -45.29 -24.91 -26.32
N THR A 12 -45.99 -23.78 -26.51
CA THR A 12 -45.42 -22.60 -27.19
C THR A 12 -44.28 -21.98 -26.38
N VAL A 13 -44.42 -21.89 -25.07
CA VAL A 13 -43.32 -21.37 -24.16
C VAL A 13 -42.12 -22.29 -24.25
N ILE A 14 -42.31 -23.62 -24.23
CA ILE A 14 -41.19 -24.57 -24.28
C ILE A 14 -40.48 -24.49 -25.63
N ILE A 15 -41.22 -24.45 -26.73
CA ILE A 15 -40.65 -24.31 -28.07
C ILE A 15 -39.85 -23.01 -28.15
N GLY A 16 -40.38 -21.90 -27.60
CA GLY A 16 -39.71 -20.61 -27.56
C GLY A 16 -38.38 -20.64 -26.76
N VAL A 17 -38.43 -21.22 -25.56
CA VAL A 17 -37.25 -21.39 -24.72
C VAL A 17 -36.21 -22.29 -25.37
N THR A 18 -36.64 -23.37 -26.01
CA THR A 18 -35.74 -24.28 -26.73
C THR A 18 -35.06 -23.61 -27.92
N ILE A 19 -35.80 -22.86 -28.72
CA ILE A 19 -35.25 -22.12 -29.87
C ILE A 19 -34.25 -21.08 -29.37
N PHE A 20 -34.59 -20.33 -28.32
CA PHE A 20 -33.71 -19.34 -27.74
C PHE A 20 -32.40 -19.97 -27.26
N GLN A 21 -32.49 -21.12 -26.60
CA GLN A 21 -31.33 -21.81 -26.03
C GLN A 21 -30.45 -22.43 -27.12
N VAL A 22 -31.04 -22.97 -28.18
CA VAL A 22 -30.30 -23.46 -29.35
C VAL A 22 -29.56 -22.29 -30.04
N ALA A 23 -30.25 -21.16 -30.22
CA ALA A 23 -29.61 -19.95 -30.77
C ALA A 23 -28.44 -19.44 -29.92
N LEU A 24 -28.61 -19.45 -28.60
CA LEU A 24 -27.54 -19.10 -27.63
C LEU A 24 -26.37 -20.07 -27.78
N TRP A 25 -26.63 -21.38 -27.94
CA TRP A 25 -25.59 -22.40 -28.13
C TRP A 25 -24.82 -22.21 -29.45
N VAL A 26 -25.50 -21.93 -30.53
CA VAL A 26 -24.86 -21.65 -31.81
C VAL A 26 -24.02 -20.38 -31.73
N GLY A 27 -24.53 -19.34 -31.06
CA GLY A 27 -23.80 -18.11 -30.81
C GLY A 27 -22.54 -18.31 -29.96
N LEU A 28 -22.64 -19.09 -28.87
CA LEU A 28 -21.48 -19.44 -28.01
C LEU A 28 -20.48 -20.31 -28.76
N TYR A 29 -20.92 -21.27 -29.54
CA TYR A 29 -20.04 -22.10 -30.38
C TYR A 29 -19.26 -21.26 -31.40
N TYR A 30 -19.94 -20.34 -32.08
CA TYR A 30 -19.32 -19.42 -33.01
C TYR A 30 -18.31 -18.48 -32.30
N LEU A 31 -18.63 -18.01 -31.12
CA LEU A 31 -17.75 -17.18 -30.30
C LEU A 31 -16.48 -17.94 -29.85
N ILE A 32 -16.66 -19.19 -29.39
CA ILE A 32 -15.55 -20.08 -29.03
C ILE A 32 -14.63 -20.31 -30.25
N TYR A 33 -15.22 -20.57 -31.43
CA TYR A 33 -14.45 -20.73 -32.66
C TYR A 33 -13.60 -19.49 -32.99
N ARG A 34 -14.21 -18.29 -32.90
CA ARG A 34 -13.49 -17.03 -33.15
C ARG A 34 -12.40 -16.74 -32.11
N LEU A 35 -12.65 -17.03 -30.84
CA LEU A 35 -11.69 -16.79 -29.76
C LEU A 35 -10.50 -17.74 -29.82
N LYS A 36 -10.72 -19.01 -30.18
CA LYS A 36 -9.62 -19.96 -30.45
C LYS A 36 -8.72 -19.46 -31.57
N ALA A 37 -9.27 -18.87 -32.61
CA ALA A 37 -8.52 -18.28 -33.72
C ALA A 37 -7.63 -17.10 -33.27
N LYS A 38 -8.02 -16.37 -32.21
CA LYS A 38 -7.27 -15.23 -31.64
C LYS A 38 -6.28 -15.59 -30.53
N LYS A 39 -6.09 -16.88 -30.19
CA LYS A 39 -5.22 -17.37 -29.09
C LYS A 39 -5.53 -16.76 -27.71
N ASN A 40 -6.74 -16.31 -27.47
CA ASN A 40 -7.12 -15.71 -26.19
C ASN A 40 -7.66 -16.80 -25.24
N THR A 41 -6.76 -17.37 -24.44
CA THR A 41 -7.03 -18.55 -23.59
C THR A 41 -8.11 -18.28 -22.52
N LEU A 42 -8.07 -17.12 -21.84
CA LEU A 42 -9.01 -16.75 -20.78
C LEU A 42 -10.46 -16.62 -21.31
N LEU A 43 -10.65 -15.87 -22.41
CA LEU A 43 -11.97 -15.72 -23.03
C LEU A 43 -12.52 -17.03 -23.61
N THR A 44 -11.65 -17.89 -24.12
CA THR A 44 -12.04 -19.21 -24.64
C THR A 44 -12.54 -20.12 -23.51
N GLN A 45 -11.89 -20.12 -22.36
CA GLN A 45 -12.28 -20.94 -21.20
C GLN A 45 -13.59 -20.44 -20.59
N SER A 46 -13.75 -19.12 -20.39
CA SER A 46 -15.01 -18.54 -19.88
C SER A 46 -16.21 -18.82 -20.79
N THR A 47 -16.02 -18.82 -22.11
CA THR A 47 -17.09 -19.16 -23.05
C THR A 47 -17.42 -20.66 -23.07
N ILE A 48 -16.44 -21.55 -22.89
CA ILE A 48 -16.67 -22.99 -22.70
C ILE A 48 -17.44 -23.25 -21.40
N ALA A 49 -17.07 -22.56 -20.30
CA ALA A 49 -17.77 -22.64 -19.03
C ALA A 49 -19.23 -22.17 -19.16
N ALA A 50 -19.47 -21.03 -19.81
CA ALA A 50 -20.82 -20.54 -20.08
C ALA A 50 -21.65 -21.52 -20.93
N ALA A 51 -21.03 -22.18 -21.91
CA ALA A 51 -21.67 -23.19 -22.72
C ALA A 51 -22.09 -24.43 -21.90
N ARG A 52 -21.19 -24.93 -21.03
CA ARG A 52 -21.51 -26.05 -20.12
C ARG A 52 -22.60 -25.67 -19.14
N PHE A 53 -22.60 -24.46 -18.61
CA PHE A 53 -23.63 -23.95 -17.71
C PHE A 53 -25.00 -23.91 -18.41
N SER A 54 -25.08 -23.36 -19.63
CA SER A 54 -26.32 -23.30 -20.39
C SER A 54 -26.88 -24.69 -20.73
N MET A 55 -26.00 -25.68 -20.98
CA MET A 55 -26.40 -27.07 -21.20
C MET A 55 -27.02 -27.69 -19.94
N LEU A 56 -26.40 -27.50 -18.78
CA LEU A 56 -26.94 -28.00 -17.51
C LEU A 56 -28.28 -27.38 -17.17
N MET A 57 -28.44 -26.08 -17.39
CA MET A 57 -29.74 -25.40 -17.21
C MET A 57 -30.83 -25.93 -18.18
N LEU A 58 -30.44 -26.22 -19.41
CA LEU A 58 -31.36 -26.79 -20.38
C LEU A 58 -31.84 -28.18 -19.93
N VAL A 59 -30.92 -29.06 -19.55
CA VAL A 59 -31.24 -30.42 -19.06
C VAL A 59 -32.15 -30.33 -17.82
N TYR A 60 -31.84 -29.46 -16.87
CA TYR A 60 -32.68 -29.24 -15.69
C TYR A 60 -34.10 -28.79 -16.07
N PHE A 61 -34.21 -27.78 -16.94
CA PHE A 61 -35.49 -27.22 -17.38
C PHE A 61 -36.35 -28.31 -18.07
N TYR A 62 -35.75 -29.13 -18.95
CA TYR A 62 -36.45 -30.22 -19.60
C TYR A 62 -36.90 -31.29 -18.63
N LEU A 63 -36.03 -31.71 -17.68
CA LEU A 63 -36.41 -32.70 -16.68
C LEU A 63 -37.55 -32.19 -15.80
N HIS A 64 -37.46 -30.92 -15.36
CA HIS A 64 -38.50 -30.32 -14.54
C HIS A 64 -39.84 -30.23 -15.29
N PHE A 65 -39.81 -29.89 -16.61
CA PHE A 65 -40.99 -29.87 -17.44
C PHE A 65 -41.59 -31.27 -17.65
N ILE A 66 -40.77 -32.27 -17.98
CA ILE A 66 -41.23 -33.65 -18.18
C ILE A 66 -41.88 -34.17 -16.92
N LEU A 67 -41.23 -33.98 -15.73
CA LEU A 67 -41.80 -34.40 -14.45
C LEU A 67 -43.14 -33.70 -14.15
N GLY A 68 -43.31 -32.42 -14.53
CA GLY A 68 -44.55 -31.69 -14.35
C GLY A 68 -45.71 -32.17 -15.28
N GLN A 69 -45.38 -32.87 -16.37
CA GLN A 69 -46.38 -33.43 -17.28
C GLN A 69 -46.77 -34.89 -16.98
N LEU A 70 -45.96 -35.58 -16.18
CA LEU A 70 -46.28 -36.96 -15.81
C LEU A 70 -47.36 -36.97 -14.73
N PRO A 71 -48.38 -37.84 -14.83
CA PRO A 71 -49.39 -38.00 -13.80
C PRO A 71 -48.83 -38.78 -12.62
N ILE A 72 -47.97 -38.12 -11.88
CA ILE A 72 -47.28 -38.71 -10.71
C ILE A 72 -48.24 -38.61 -9.53
N LEU A 73 -48.57 -39.79 -8.92
CA LEU A 73 -49.48 -39.82 -7.77
C LEU A 73 -48.79 -39.16 -6.53
N PRO A 74 -49.52 -38.34 -5.75
CA PRO A 74 -49.02 -37.85 -4.46
C PRO A 74 -48.67 -39.03 -3.54
N PRO A 75 -47.53 -38.99 -2.79
CA PRO A 75 -46.60 -37.85 -2.56
C PRO A 75 -45.38 -37.77 -3.51
N TRP A 76 -45.30 -38.62 -4.54
CA TRP A 76 -44.12 -38.74 -5.41
C TRP A 76 -43.85 -37.51 -6.29
N ASP A 77 -44.86 -36.68 -6.58
CA ASP A 77 -44.73 -35.39 -7.27
C ASP A 77 -43.83 -34.42 -6.48
N VAL A 78 -44.04 -34.33 -5.15
CA VAL A 78 -43.24 -33.48 -4.27
C VAL A 78 -41.79 -34.01 -4.17
N TYR A 79 -41.61 -35.32 -3.97
CA TYR A 79 -40.28 -35.90 -3.87
C TYR A 79 -39.49 -35.80 -5.18
N SER A 80 -40.12 -35.97 -6.32
CA SER A 80 -39.43 -35.82 -7.62
C SER A 80 -38.93 -34.42 -7.87
N SER A 81 -39.69 -33.39 -7.53
CA SER A 81 -39.29 -32.00 -7.65
C SER A 81 -38.18 -31.63 -6.65
N GLN A 82 -38.26 -32.14 -5.43
CA GLN A 82 -37.20 -31.96 -4.42
C GLN A 82 -35.87 -32.60 -4.85
N ILE A 83 -35.90 -33.87 -5.34
CA ILE A 83 -34.70 -34.55 -5.83
C ILE A 83 -34.08 -33.77 -6.99
N LEU A 84 -34.88 -33.23 -7.90
CA LEU A 84 -34.40 -32.46 -9.03
C LEU A 84 -33.71 -31.15 -8.57
N ASN A 85 -34.34 -30.43 -7.62
CA ASN A 85 -33.78 -29.21 -7.05
C ASN A 85 -32.47 -29.47 -6.31
N VAL A 86 -32.39 -30.54 -5.48
CA VAL A 86 -31.16 -30.96 -4.79
C VAL A 86 -30.07 -31.25 -5.80
N THR A 87 -30.38 -32.04 -6.85
CA THR A 87 -29.44 -32.37 -7.91
C THR A 87 -28.92 -31.11 -8.60
N LEU A 88 -29.83 -30.16 -8.91
CA LEU A 88 -29.44 -28.88 -9.47
C LEU A 88 -28.47 -28.11 -8.59
N PHE A 89 -28.78 -27.93 -7.30
CA PHE A 89 -27.90 -27.18 -6.39
C PHE A 89 -26.53 -27.83 -6.24
N ILE A 90 -26.45 -29.17 -6.14
CA ILE A 90 -25.18 -29.88 -6.08
C ILE A 90 -24.37 -29.67 -7.35
N VAL A 91 -25.00 -29.81 -8.53
CA VAL A 91 -24.35 -29.64 -9.83
C VAL A 91 -23.88 -28.19 -10.01
N LEU A 92 -24.72 -27.19 -9.65
CA LEU A 92 -24.36 -25.78 -9.70
C LEU A 92 -23.19 -25.47 -8.78
N THR A 93 -23.19 -26.01 -7.57
CA THR A 93 -22.10 -25.83 -6.59
C THR A 93 -20.81 -26.42 -7.14
N ALA A 94 -20.82 -27.67 -7.60
CA ALA A 94 -19.64 -28.33 -8.18
C ALA A 94 -19.13 -27.57 -9.42
N PHE A 95 -20.03 -27.08 -10.26
CA PHE A 95 -19.69 -26.28 -11.43
C PHE A 95 -19.05 -24.92 -11.04
N SER A 96 -19.61 -24.24 -10.03
CA SER A 96 -19.05 -22.97 -9.51
C SER A 96 -17.67 -23.16 -8.92
N VAL A 97 -17.42 -24.26 -8.20
CA VAL A 97 -16.09 -24.62 -7.67
C VAL A 97 -15.10 -24.82 -8.81
N ASN A 98 -15.47 -25.58 -9.84
CA ASN A 98 -14.59 -25.82 -10.98
C ASN A 98 -14.22 -24.54 -11.71
N ILE A 99 -15.19 -23.64 -11.96
CA ILE A 99 -14.92 -22.34 -12.58
C ILE A 99 -14.00 -21.49 -11.70
N ALA A 100 -14.27 -21.41 -10.39
CA ALA A 100 -13.48 -20.62 -9.48
C ALA A 100 -12.02 -21.11 -9.44
N GLN A 101 -11.80 -22.42 -9.38
CA GLN A 101 -10.47 -23.02 -9.39
C GLN A 101 -9.75 -22.77 -10.73
N GLU A 102 -10.42 -23.03 -11.86
CA GLU A 102 -9.82 -22.83 -13.18
C GLU A 102 -9.44 -21.37 -13.44
N THR A 103 -10.33 -20.43 -13.09
CA THR A 103 -10.08 -19.00 -13.25
C THR A 103 -8.89 -18.52 -12.38
N PHE A 104 -8.80 -19.05 -11.17
CA PHE A 104 -7.75 -18.68 -10.23
C PHE A 104 -6.37 -19.22 -10.65
N HIS A 105 -6.30 -20.46 -11.12
CA HIS A 105 -5.05 -21.06 -11.64
C HIS A 105 -4.48 -20.31 -12.84
N LEU A 106 -5.34 -19.69 -13.65
CA LEU A 106 -4.91 -18.91 -14.82
C LEU A 106 -4.41 -17.50 -14.47
N SER A 107 -4.81 -16.96 -13.32
CA SER A 107 -4.53 -15.58 -12.94
C SER A 107 -3.29 -15.40 -12.06
N VAL A 108 -2.77 -16.48 -11.48
CA VAL A 108 -1.68 -16.42 -10.51
C VAL A 108 -0.51 -17.32 -10.94
N GLU A 109 0.61 -16.73 -11.32
CA GLU A 109 1.82 -17.42 -11.76
C GLU A 109 2.53 -18.27 -10.69
N LYS A 110 2.22 -18.10 -9.40
CA LYS A 110 2.85 -18.84 -8.29
C LYS A 110 1.95 -19.98 -7.82
N GLU A 111 2.25 -21.20 -8.23
CA GLU A 111 1.48 -22.42 -7.97
C GLU A 111 1.09 -22.65 -6.50
N GLN A 112 1.97 -22.40 -5.53
CA GLN A 112 1.70 -22.70 -4.12
C GLN A 112 0.68 -21.77 -3.45
N ALA A 113 0.77 -20.46 -3.68
CA ALA A 113 -0.18 -19.50 -3.12
C ALA A 113 -1.56 -19.61 -3.78
N SER A 114 -1.60 -19.94 -5.06
CA SER A 114 -2.80 -20.17 -5.85
C SER A 114 -3.65 -21.33 -5.30
N SER A 115 -3.01 -22.44 -4.90
CA SER A 115 -3.70 -23.64 -4.39
C SER A 115 -4.44 -23.38 -3.07
N ILE A 116 -3.85 -22.64 -2.12
CA ILE A 116 -4.47 -22.38 -0.81
C ILE A 116 -5.72 -21.52 -0.98
N ILE A 117 -5.64 -20.43 -1.75
CA ILE A 117 -6.77 -19.52 -1.94
C ILE A 117 -7.89 -20.18 -2.73
N SER A 118 -7.56 -20.97 -3.78
CA SER A 118 -8.56 -21.69 -4.56
C SER A 118 -9.30 -22.73 -3.72
N ASN A 119 -8.60 -23.43 -2.79
CA ASN A 119 -9.23 -24.36 -1.88
C ASN A 119 -10.13 -23.67 -0.84
N LEU A 120 -9.72 -22.51 -0.30
CA LEU A 120 -10.56 -21.72 0.60
C LEU A 120 -11.83 -21.23 -0.08
N LEU A 121 -11.73 -20.76 -1.32
CA LEU A 121 -12.89 -20.38 -2.13
C LEU A 121 -13.81 -21.58 -2.39
N ALA A 122 -13.24 -22.74 -2.73
CA ALA A 122 -14.00 -23.96 -2.94
C ALA A 122 -14.78 -24.39 -1.68
N ILE A 123 -14.14 -24.35 -0.50
CA ILE A 123 -14.80 -24.62 0.79
C ILE A 123 -15.96 -23.64 1.01
N GLY A 124 -15.77 -22.34 0.78
CA GLY A 124 -16.83 -21.35 0.89
C GLY A 124 -18.01 -21.67 -0.04
N ILE A 125 -17.74 -21.96 -1.32
CA ILE A 125 -18.77 -22.30 -2.30
C ILE A 125 -19.53 -23.57 -1.89
N TRP A 126 -18.83 -24.62 -1.38
CA TRP A 126 -19.47 -25.84 -0.89
C TRP A 126 -20.34 -25.61 0.34
N ILE A 127 -19.94 -24.73 1.27
CA ILE A 127 -20.74 -24.36 2.43
C ILE A 127 -22.05 -23.70 1.97
N PHE A 128 -22.01 -22.70 1.11
CA PHE A 128 -23.20 -22.03 0.61
C PHE A 128 -24.09 -22.97 -0.23
N GLY A 129 -23.48 -23.76 -1.12
CA GLY A 129 -24.22 -24.75 -1.93
C GLY A 129 -24.92 -25.79 -1.06
N GLY A 130 -24.27 -26.27 -0.01
CA GLY A 130 -24.85 -27.17 0.98
C GLY A 130 -26.02 -26.54 1.73
N LEU A 131 -25.92 -25.27 2.13
CA LEU A 131 -27.02 -24.55 2.78
C LEU A 131 -28.23 -24.42 1.84
N PHE A 132 -28.01 -24.05 0.57
CA PHE A 132 -29.11 -23.98 -0.42
C PHE A 132 -29.76 -25.35 -0.65
N THR A 133 -28.96 -26.41 -0.71
CA THR A 133 -29.44 -27.77 -0.85
C THR A 133 -30.31 -28.18 0.35
N LEU A 134 -29.86 -27.95 1.58
CA LEU A 134 -30.62 -28.25 2.81
C LEU A 134 -31.93 -27.45 2.86
N ASN A 135 -31.87 -26.14 2.50
CA ASN A 135 -33.06 -25.31 2.46
C ASN A 135 -34.08 -25.80 1.44
N SER A 136 -33.65 -26.33 0.28
CA SER A 136 -34.55 -26.90 -0.75
C SER A 136 -35.25 -28.19 -0.29
N LEU A 137 -34.64 -28.89 0.68
CA LEU A 137 -35.25 -30.05 1.36
C LEU A 137 -36.24 -29.66 2.46
N GLY A 138 -36.43 -28.36 2.72
CA GLY A 138 -37.28 -27.86 3.80
C GLY A 138 -36.61 -27.93 5.19
N ILE A 139 -35.30 -28.22 5.26
CA ILE A 139 -34.54 -28.24 6.50
C ILE A 139 -34.21 -26.80 6.89
N SER A 140 -34.52 -26.42 8.15
CA SER A 140 -34.19 -25.08 8.64
C SER A 140 -32.68 -24.87 8.70
N ILE A 141 -32.18 -23.90 7.95
CA ILE A 141 -30.76 -23.52 7.91
C ILE A 141 -30.40 -22.47 8.98
N THR A 142 -31.37 -21.95 9.73
CA THR A 142 -31.15 -20.90 10.74
C THR A 142 -30.08 -21.27 11.78
N PRO A 143 -30.07 -22.50 12.37
CA PRO A 143 -29.02 -22.88 13.32
C PRO A 143 -27.62 -22.90 12.68
N LEU A 144 -27.53 -23.35 11.41
CA LEU A 144 -26.28 -23.40 10.66
C LEU A 144 -25.77 -21.98 10.34
N LEU A 145 -26.67 -21.08 9.93
CA LEU A 145 -26.32 -19.67 9.70
C LEU A 145 -25.85 -18.99 10.98
N THR A 146 -26.47 -19.28 12.13
CA THR A 146 -26.04 -18.75 13.42
C THR A 146 -24.64 -19.26 13.78
N ALA A 147 -24.39 -20.55 13.63
CA ALA A 147 -23.07 -21.15 13.87
C ALA A 147 -22.00 -20.56 12.92
N LEU A 148 -22.32 -20.40 11.64
CA LEU A 148 -21.44 -19.74 10.65
C LEU A 148 -21.19 -18.28 10.99
N GLY A 149 -22.20 -17.56 11.51
CA GLY A 149 -22.04 -16.17 11.96
C GLY A 149 -21.05 -16.05 13.11
N VAL A 150 -21.18 -16.89 14.15
CA VAL A 150 -20.24 -16.92 15.28
C VAL A 150 -18.85 -17.35 14.82
N GLY A 151 -18.76 -18.42 14.02
CA GLY A 151 -17.49 -18.89 13.45
C GLY A 151 -16.84 -17.85 12.56
N GLY A 152 -17.63 -17.14 11.74
CA GLY A 152 -17.16 -16.05 10.89
C GLY A 152 -16.59 -14.86 11.69
N LEU A 153 -17.23 -14.52 12.83
CA LEU A 153 -16.71 -13.50 13.74
C LEU A 153 -15.35 -13.93 14.32
N ALA A 154 -15.21 -15.18 14.75
CA ALA A 154 -13.95 -15.71 15.26
C ALA A 154 -12.82 -15.64 14.20
N VAL A 155 -13.13 -16.02 12.95
CA VAL A 155 -12.19 -15.91 11.82
C VAL A 155 -11.85 -14.44 11.53
N ALA A 156 -12.83 -13.55 11.54
CA ALA A 156 -12.59 -12.11 11.31
C ALA A 156 -11.65 -11.52 12.37
N LEU A 157 -11.82 -11.87 13.65
CA LEU A 157 -10.93 -11.45 14.73
C LEU A 157 -9.52 -12.05 14.57
N ALA A 158 -9.41 -13.30 14.16
CA ALA A 158 -8.11 -13.92 13.91
C ALA A 158 -7.35 -13.29 12.73
N LEU A 159 -8.06 -12.79 11.72
CA LEU A 159 -7.50 -12.14 10.53
C LEU A 159 -7.38 -10.61 10.66
N GLN A 160 -7.78 -10.01 11.79
CA GLN A 160 -7.86 -8.56 11.98
C GLN A 160 -6.54 -7.85 11.61
N ASP A 161 -5.40 -8.34 12.08
CA ASP A 161 -4.11 -7.71 11.80
C ASP A 161 -3.72 -7.83 10.32
N THR A 162 -4.06 -8.91 9.68
CA THR A 162 -3.81 -9.11 8.24
C THR A 162 -4.63 -8.14 7.40
N LEU A 163 -5.91 -8.00 7.70
CA LEU A 163 -6.82 -7.07 7.04
C LEU A 163 -6.42 -5.62 7.30
N THR A 164 -6.01 -5.29 8.53
CA THR A 164 -5.52 -3.94 8.87
C THR A 164 -4.30 -3.57 8.02
N ASN A 165 -3.33 -4.48 7.86
CA ASN A 165 -2.16 -4.22 7.02
C ASN A 165 -2.53 -4.07 5.54
N LEU A 166 -3.45 -4.88 5.02
CA LEU A 166 -3.95 -4.77 3.65
C LEU A 166 -4.61 -3.41 3.40
N PHE A 167 -5.54 -2.99 4.27
CA PHE A 167 -6.24 -1.71 4.12
C PHE A 167 -5.28 -0.52 4.31
N SER A 168 -4.32 -0.62 5.23
CA SER A 168 -3.28 0.39 5.40
C SER A 168 -2.41 0.52 4.16
N GLY A 169 -1.99 -0.59 3.54
CA GLY A 169 -1.25 -0.59 2.28
C GLY A 169 -2.05 0.06 1.16
N LEU A 170 -3.32 -0.30 1.01
CA LEU A 170 -4.22 0.31 0.04
C LEU A 170 -4.38 1.82 0.28
N GLN A 171 -4.56 2.24 1.55
CA GLN A 171 -4.65 3.65 1.92
C GLN A 171 -3.38 4.41 1.52
N ILE A 172 -2.19 3.88 1.83
CA ILE A 172 -0.91 4.50 1.47
C ILE A 172 -0.82 4.70 -0.04
N LEU A 173 -1.18 3.67 -0.83
CA LEU A 173 -1.14 3.73 -2.29
C LEU A 173 -2.14 4.74 -2.87
N LEU A 174 -3.35 4.82 -2.31
CA LEU A 174 -4.39 5.75 -2.77
C LEU A 174 -4.09 7.20 -2.40
N THR A 175 -3.63 7.46 -1.18
CA THR A 175 -3.33 8.83 -0.70
C THR A 175 -2.02 9.37 -1.28
N LYS A 176 -1.12 8.47 -1.72
CA LYS A 176 0.18 8.82 -2.29
C LYS A 176 1.04 9.70 -1.37
N GLN A 177 0.87 9.55 -0.05
CA GLN A 177 1.68 10.26 0.95
C GLN A 177 3.14 9.85 0.90
N ILE A 178 3.40 8.60 0.55
CA ILE A 178 4.72 8.07 0.23
C ILE A 178 4.67 7.32 -1.10
N ARG A 179 5.77 7.31 -1.83
CA ARG A 179 5.90 6.66 -3.13
C ARG A 179 7.24 5.94 -3.22
N PRO A 180 7.36 4.88 -4.01
CA PRO A 180 8.67 4.32 -4.33
C PRO A 180 9.62 5.42 -4.82
N GLY A 181 10.82 5.46 -4.24
CA GLY A 181 11.84 6.49 -4.48
C GLY A 181 11.85 7.63 -3.45
N ASP A 182 10.82 7.80 -2.62
CA ASP A 182 10.83 8.82 -1.57
C ASP A 182 11.76 8.44 -0.43
N TYR A 183 12.48 9.42 0.12
CA TYR A 183 13.22 9.25 1.38
C TYR A 183 12.32 9.65 2.54
N VAL A 184 12.11 8.71 3.46
CA VAL A 184 11.19 8.88 4.59
C VAL A 184 11.87 8.56 5.91
N ARG A 185 11.42 9.21 6.98
CA ARG A 185 11.81 8.93 8.37
C ARG A 185 10.56 8.76 9.21
N LEU A 186 10.47 7.66 9.94
CA LEU A 186 9.40 7.38 10.89
C LEU A 186 9.77 7.96 12.27
N ALA A 187 8.76 8.27 13.07
CA ALA A 187 8.97 8.75 14.44
C ALA A 187 9.66 7.71 15.35
N SER A 188 9.58 6.43 15.03
CA SER A 188 10.27 5.32 15.68
C SER A 188 11.77 5.26 15.38
N GLY A 189 12.25 6.08 14.43
CA GLY A 189 13.67 6.25 14.10
C GLY A 189 14.13 5.55 12.82
N GLU A 190 13.32 4.66 12.25
CA GLU A 190 13.66 4.02 10.97
C GLU A 190 13.60 5.05 9.85
N GLU A 191 14.65 5.06 9.01
CA GLU A 191 14.72 5.95 7.86
C GLU A 191 15.33 5.25 6.64
N GLY A 192 14.89 5.67 5.47
CA GLY A 192 15.41 5.12 4.21
C GLY A 192 14.60 5.53 2.99
N THR A 193 15.08 5.10 1.84
CA THR A 193 14.37 5.25 0.57
C THR A 193 13.34 4.14 0.43
N VAL A 194 12.11 4.49 0.12
CA VAL A 194 11.03 3.52 -0.18
C VAL A 194 11.39 2.76 -1.46
N LEU A 195 11.59 1.45 -1.35
CA LEU A 195 11.82 0.59 -2.51
C LEU A 195 10.50 0.13 -3.13
N ASP A 196 9.60 -0.38 -2.28
CA ASP A 196 8.34 -0.96 -2.71
C ASP A 196 7.29 -0.86 -1.60
N ILE A 197 6.02 -0.81 -2.02
CA ILE A 197 4.85 -0.83 -1.15
C ILE A 197 4.00 -2.02 -1.57
N ALA A 198 4.20 -3.15 -0.89
CA ALA A 198 3.44 -4.36 -1.11
C ALA A 198 2.11 -4.35 -0.34
N TRP A 199 1.26 -5.34 -0.55
CA TRP A 199 -0.07 -5.43 0.08
C TRP A 199 -0.06 -5.45 1.62
N ARG A 200 1.01 -5.96 2.25
CA ARG A 200 1.14 -6.08 3.71
C ARG A 200 2.25 -5.22 4.28
N THR A 201 3.33 -5.00 3.53
CA THR A 201 4.56 -4.40 4.02
C THR A 201 5.09 -3.36 3.05
N THR A 202 5.73 -2.33 3.59
CA THR A 202 6.55 -1.39 2.84
C THR A 202 8.03 -1.66 3.12
N THR A 203 8.83 -1.66 2.09
CA THR A 203 10.27 -1.95 2.15
C THR A 203 11.06 -0.65 2.01
N LEU A 204 11.91 -0.35 2.98
CA LEU A 204 12.84 0.78 2.94
C LEU A 204 14.27 0.29 2.75
N LYS A 205 15.08 1.05 2.02
CA LYS A 205 16.51 0.86 1.87
C LYS A 205 17.25 1.97 2.62
N THR A 206 18.06 1.61 3.59
CA THR A 206 18.88 2.55 4.37
C THR A 206 20.08 3.02 3.55
N ARG A 207 20.78 4.05 4.04
CA ARG A 207 22.06 4.50 3.46
C ARG A 207 23.16 3.45 3.52
N SER A 208 23.12 2.56 4.51
CA SER A 208 24.06 1.45 4.67
C SER A 208 23.69 0.24 3.79
N GLU A 209 22.82 0.43 2.78
CA GLU A 209 22.35 -0.63 1.88
C GLU A 209 21.51 -1.72 2.57
N LEU A 210 21.13 -1.54 3.85
CA LEU A 210 20.29 -2.48 4.58
C LEU A 210 18.82 -2.30 4.19
N THR A 211 18.09 -3.39 4.24
CA THR A 211 16.66 -3.40 3.95
C THR A 211 15.86 -3.48 5.24
N ILE A 212 14.94 -2.53 5.43
CA ILE A 212 13.98 -2.52 6.54
C ILE A 212 12.61 -2.86 5.97
N ILE A 213 11.95 -3.87 6.52
CA ILE A 213 10.60 -4.28 6.13
C ILE A 213 9.64 -3.88 7.25
N ILE A 214 8.72 -2.97 6.94
CA ILE A 214 7.79 -2.39 7.91
C ILE A 214 6.36 -2.80 7.54
N PRO A 215 5.58 -3.35 8.49
CA PRO A 215 4.15 -3.58 8.28
C PRO A 215 3.42 -2.26 7.92
N ASN A 216 2.54 -2.30 6.92
CA ASN A 216 1.84 -1.09 6.44
C ASN A 216 1.02 -0.41 7.53
N ARG A 217 0.45 -1.18 8.47
CA ARG A 217 -0.23 -0.66 9.65
C ARG A 217 0.65 0.32 10.44
N ASN A 218 1.92 -0.02 10.65
CA ASN A 218 2.84 0.82 11.43
C ASN A 218 3.11 2.15 10.71
N ILE A 219 3.28 2.13 9.40
CA ILE A 219 3.49 3.33 8.59
C ILE A 219 2.24 4.21 8.60
N ALA A 220 1.05 3.62 8.43
CA ALA A 220 -0.21 4.36 8.39
C ALA A 220 -0.61 4.98 9.75
N SER A 221 -0.15 4.40 10.88
CA SER A 221 -0.50 4.85 12.24
C SER A 221 0.57 5.72 12.90
N THR A 222 1.73 5.88 12.28
CA THR A 222 2.86 6.62 12.87
C THR A 222 3.06 7.99 12.22
N ILE A 223 3.69 8.91 12.94
CA ILE A 223 4.15 10.18 12.35
C ILE A 223 5.30 9.86 11.40
N LEU A 224 5.17 10.30 10.16
CA LEU A 224 6.13 10.08 9.12
C LEU A 224 6.57 11.42 8.52
N THR A 225 7.88 11.63 8.41
CA THR A 225 8.46 12.75 7.68
C THR A 225 8.86 12.28 6.29
N ASN A 226 8.21 12.81 5.25
CA ASN A 226 8.61 12.58 3.86
C ASN A 226 9.51 13.73 3.40
N HIS A 227 10.77 13.44 3.14
CA HIS A 227 11.76 14.43 2.70
C HIS A 227 11.69 14.72 1.19
N SER A 228 10.97 13.89 0.42
CA SER A 228 10.88 14.01 -1.04
C SER A 228 9.60 14.67 -1.54
N TRP A 229 8.56 14.77 -0.70
CA TRP A 229 7.25 15.31 -1.07
C TRP A 229 6.88 16.54 -0.22
N PRO A 230 6.22 17.61 -0.75
CA PRO A 230 5.71 17.77 -2.11
C PRO A 230 6.74 18.21 -3.14
N ARG A 231 7.92 18.65 -2.69
CA ARG A 231 9.05 19.04 -3.55
C ARG A 231 10.33 18.45 -2.96
N GLN A 232 11.18 17.90 -3.80
CA GLN A 232 12.55 17.51 -3.42
C GLN A 232 13.36 18.77 -3.13
N ALA A 233 13.22 19.30 -1.93
CA ALA A 233 13.92 20.49 -1.46
C ALA A 233 14.70 20.15 -0.19
N TYR A 234 15.89 19.61 -0.38
CA TYR A 234 16.80 19.36 0.73
C TYR A 234 17.62 20.60 0.98
N PHE A 235 17.55 21.14 2.20
CA PHE A 235 18.44 22.20 2.63
C PHE A 235 19.49 21.62 3.57
N VAL A 236 20.75 21.86 3.24
CA VAL A 236 21.89 21.62 4.10
C VAL A 236 22.20 22.90 4.83
N SER A 237 22.29 22.88 6.14
CA SER A 237 22.65 24.04 6.94
C SER A 237 23.75 23.67 7.92
N ILE A 238 24.80 24.50 7.96
CA ILE A 238 25.84 24.44 8.98
C ILE A 238 25.78 25.70 9.82
N SER A 239 26.07 25.57 11.12
CA SER A 239 26.14 26.70 12.06
C SER A 239 27.55 26.81 12.60
N LEU A 240 28.08 28.03 12.59
CA LEU A 240 29.40 28.35 13.14
C LEU A 240 29.30 29.66 13.90
N GLN A 241 30.26 29.93 14.78
CA GLN A 241 30.33 31.17 15.53
C GLN A 241 31.54 32.02 15.07
N VAL A 242 31.26 33.28 14.75
CA VAL A 242 32.28 34.25 14.35
C VAL A 242 32.52 35.24 15.47
N ASP A 243 33.75 35.78 15.57
CA ASP A 243 34.14 36.78 16.57
C ASP A 243 33.28 38.05 16.41
N HIS A 244 32.98 38.71 17.53
CA HIS A 244 32.24 39.96 17.60
C HIS A 244 32.94 41.11 16.87
N ASN A 245 34.27 41.05 16.72
CA ASN A 245 35.06 42.10 16.06
C ASN A 245 35.03 42.04 14.53
N ASN A 246 34.47 40.98 13.96
CA ASN A 246 34.39 40.88 12.50
C ASN A 246 33.37 41.85 11.89
N ASP A 247 33.66 42.31 10.67
CA ASP A 247 32.65 42.96 9.83
C ASP A 247 31.63 41.95 9.35
N LEU A 248 30.42 41.96 9.96
CA LEU A 248 29.37 41.01 9.72
C LEU A 248 28.89 41.07 8.26
N ALA A 249 28.91 42.21 7.60
CA ALA A 249 28.53 42.32 6.19
C ALA A 249 29.55 41.61 5.28
N LYS A 250 30.86 41.77 5.58
CA LYS A 250 31.93 41.03 4.88
C LYS A 250 31.80 39.55 5.09
N VAL A 251 31.60 39.09 6.34
CA VAL A 251 31.45 37.68 6.69
C VAL A 251 30.27 37.03 5.95
N GLN A 252 29.10 37.67 5.96
CA GLN A 252 27.92 37.19 5.29
C GLN A 252 28.11 37.05 3.77
N ARG A 253 28.67 38.06 3.11
CA ARG A 253 28.97 38.01 1.69
C ARG A 253 29.88 36.86 1.32
N ILE A 254 31.00 36.71 2.03
CA ILE A 254 31.97 35.65 1.77
C ILE A 254 31.36 34.27 2.02
N ALA A 255 30.57 34.11 3.07
CA ALA A 255 29.87 32.87 3.33
C ALA A 255 28.90 32.49 2.23
N ILE A 256 28.15 33.46 1.64
CA ILE A 256 27.26 33.23 0.50
C ILE A 256 28.07 32.86 -0.75
N GLU A 257 29.19 33.52 -1.02
CA GLU A 257 30.06 33.20 -2.16
C GLU A 257 30.56 31.76 -2.09
N VAL A 258 31.08 31.35 -0.92
CA VAL A 258 31.54 29.97 -0.69
C VAL A 258 30.38 28.98 -0.86
N ALA A 259 29.24 29.25 -0.24
CA ALA A 259 28.06 28.40 -0.32
C ALA A 259 27.59 28.21 -1.79
N THR A 260 27.62 29.29 -2.56
CA THR A 260 27.28 29.28 -3.98
C THR A 260 28.26 28.44 -4.80
N GLN A 261 29.57 28.61 -4.56
CA GLN A 261 30.62 27.83 -5.23
C GLN A 261 30.52 26.34 -4.93
N VAL A 262 30.32 25.97 -3.65
CA VAL A 262 30.17 24.57 -3.23
C VAL A 262 28.91 23.97 -3.84
N SER A 263 27.79 24.68 -3.83
CA SER A 263 26.54 24.23 -4.44
C SER A 263 26.71 23.99 -5.94
N LEU A 264 27.38 24.91 -6.68
CA LEU A 264 27.65 24.75 -8.10
C LEU A 264 28.52 23.54 -8.40
N ARG A 265 29.56 23.29 -7.60
CA ARG A 265 30.49 22.18 -7.79
C ARG A 265 29.81 20.81 -7.63
N VAL A 266 28.86 20.69 -6.69
CA VAL A 266 28.21 19.43 -6.37
C VAL A 266 26.93 19.22 -7.21
N SER A 267 26.11 20.25 -7.39
CA SER A 267 24.82 20.14 -8.06
C SER A 267 24.88 20.43 -9.56
N GLU A 268 25.95 21.06 -10.05
CA GLU A 268 26.10 21.56 -11.42
C GLU A 268 24.92 22.44 -11.90
N SER A 269 24.16 23.02 -10.94
CA SER A 269 22.93 23.77 -11.21
C SER A 269 22.99 25.18 -10.65
N GLN A 270 23.01 26.19 -11.54
CA GLN A 270 22.96 27.59 -11.18
C GLN A 270 21.68 27.95 -10.41
N LEU A 271 20.55 27.30 -10.72
CA LEU A 271 19.28 27.54 -10.02
C LEU A 271 19.33 27.10 -8.54
N LEU A 272 20.04 26.03 -8.23
CA LEU A 272 20.22 25.58 -6.86
C LEU A 272 21.24 26.45 -6.13
N ALA A 273 22.33 26.82 -6.78
CA ALA A 273 23.35 27.69 -6.23
C ALA A 273 22.81 29.07 -5.83
N ASN A 274 21.91 29.65 -6.62
CA ASN A 274 21.25 30.93 -6.32
C ASN A 274 20.31 30.89 -5.10
N GLN A 275 20.05 29.70 -4.54
CA GLN A 275 19.29 29.51 -3.30
C GLN A 275 20.18 29.32 -2.07
N SER A 276 21.50 29.53 -2.22
CA SER A 276 22.45 29.58 -1.10
C SER A 276 22.20 30.83 -0.26
N GLY A 277 22.35 30.71 1.05
CA GLY A 277 22.15 31.83 1.96
C GLY A 277 23.00 31.74 3.22
N ALA A 278 23.29 32.88 3.80
CA ALA A 278 23.95 32.99 5.10
C ALA A 278 23.20 33.99 5.96
N ARG A 279 22.88 33.64 7.21
CA ARG A 279 22.14 34.51 8.13
C ARG A 279 22.69 34.38 9.53
N PHE A 280 22.80 35.50 10.22
CA PHE A 280 23.05 35.53 11.65
C PHE A 280 21.77 35.20 12.40
N SER A 281 21.86 34.36 13.45
CA SER A 281 20.70 33.87 14.20
C SER A 281 20.65 34.42 15.64
N ASN A 282 21.75 34.47 16.34
CA ASN A 282 21.82 34.95 17.73
C ASN A 282 23.22 35.37 18.12
N PHE A 283 23.31 36.17 19.21
CA PHE A 283 24.53 36.39 19.96
C PHE A 283 24.72 35.21 20.92
N ALA A 284 25.81 34.48 20.77
CA ALA A 284 26.17 33.39 21.64
C ALA A 284 27.18 33.89 22.68
N GLU A 285 27.54 33.05 23.67
CA GLU A 285 28.44 33.41 24.77
C GLU A 285 29.82 33.88 24.28
N SER A 286 30.30 33.32 23.18
CA SER A 286 31.66 33.58 22.69
C SER A 286 31.70 34.30 21.33
N GLY A 287 30.56 34.53 20.69
CA GLY A 287 30.54 35.11 19.35
C GLY A 287 29.14 35.23 18.80
N ILE A 288 29.04 35.48 17.50
CA ILE A 288 27.77 35.62 16.79
C ILE A 288 27.55 34.37 15.90
N THR A 289 26.42 33.71 16.07
CA THR A 289 26.11 32.48 15.32
C THR A 289 25.71 32.84 13.90
N LEU A 290 26.44 32.32 12.92
CA LEU A 290 26.16 32.36 11.50
C LEU A 290 25.65 31.01 11.04
N SER A 291 24.50 30.97 10.42
CA SER A 291 23.94 29.82 9.76
C SER A 291 24.08 29.97 8.24
N VAL A 292 24.75 29.02 7.60
CA VAL A 292 24.98 28.98 6.16
C VAL A 292 24.20 27.83 5.58
N SER A 293 23.34 28.08 4.60
CA SER A 293 22.46 27.08 4.01
C SER A 293 22.63 27.00 2.50
N VAL A 294 22.58 25.79 1.98
CA VAL A 294 22.57 25.50 0.55
C VAL A 294 21.46 24.49 0.24
N LYS A 295 20.95 24.53 -0.98
CA LYS A 295 19.96 23.57 -1.45
C LYS A 295 20.65 22.40 -2.13
N ALA A 296 20.34 21.19 -1.68
CA ALA A 296 20.80 19.95 -2.28
C ALA A 296 19.84 19.48 -3.37
N ARG A 297 20.35 18.83 -4.40
CA ARG A 297 19.58 18.21 -5.49
C ARG A 297 18.95 16.89 -5.01
N SER A 298 19.68 16.13 -4.25
CA SER A 298 19.25 14.83 -3.71
C SER A 298 19.64 14.71 -2.24
N PHE A 299 19.00 13.75 -1.57
CA PHE A 299 19.36 13.44 -0.18
C PHE A 299 20.81 12.93 -0.05
N ASN A 300 21.32 12.25 -1.07
CA ASN A 300 22.70 11.74 -1.08
C ASN A 300 23.78 12.85 -1.12
N ASP A 301 23.43 14.01 -1.67
CA ASP A 301 24.36 15.16 -1.79
C ASP A 301 24.58 15.87 -0.45
N ILE A 302 23.75 15.62 0.57
CA ILE A 302 23.79 16.31 1.86
C ILE A 302 25.17 16.17 2.51
N GLY A 303 25.74 14.96 2.57
CA GLY A 303 27.05 14.72 3.17
C GLY A 303 28.17 15.47 2.45
N ILE A 304 28.18 15.39 1.12
CA ILE A 304 29.19 16.03 0.27
C ILE A 304 29.09 17.57 0.38
N LEU A 305 27.87 18.11 0.39
CA LEU A 305 27.66 19.55 0.56
C LEU A 305 28.07 20.04 1.95
N THR A 306 27.76 19.28 2.99
CA THR A 306 28.17 19.62 4.37
C THR A 306 29.69 19.69 4.50
N ASP A 307 30.38 18.67 4.02
CA ASP A 307 31.83 18.62 4.02
C ASP A 307 32.43 19.77 3.20
N GLY A 308 31.96 19.98 1.99
CA GLY A 308 32.42 21.07 1.13
C GLY A 308 32.16 22.47 1.71
N LEU A 309 31.04 22.69 2.43
CA LEU A 309 30.75 23.94 3.12
C LEU A 309 31.76 24.18 4.27
N ILE A 310 32.01 23.18 5.10
CA ILE A 310 32.91 23.28 6.23
C ILE A 310 34.34 23.59 5.73
N GLN A 311 34.84 22.83 4.76
CA GLN A 311 36.17 23.05 4.20
C GLN A 311 36.27 24.39 3.47
N GLY A 312 35.32 24.74 2.63
CA GLY A 312 35.33 25.98 1.88
C GLY A 312 35.25 27.23 2.75
N ILE A 313 34.38 27.22 3.77
CA ILE A 313 34.27 28.32 4.74
C ILE A 313 35.58 28.45 5.55
N HIS A 314 36.09 27.34 6.05
CA HIS A 314 37.34 27.37 6.82
C HIS A 314 38.50 27.95 6.03
N GLN A 315 38.73 27.49 4.82
CA GLN A 315 39.78 28.00 3.93
C GLN A 315 39.62 29.47 3.59
N ARG A 316 38.39 29.87 3.23
CA ARG A 316 38.14 31.26 2.82
C ARG A 316 38.20 32.23 3.97
N PHE A 317 37.75 31.87 5.17
CA PHE A 317 37.83 32.70 6.36
C PHE A 317 39.26 32.92 6.80
N LEU A 318 40.15 31.91 6.69
CA LEU A 318 41.61 32.07 6.95
C LEU A 318 42.23 33.06 5.97
N ILE A 319 41.89 33.01 4.68
CA ILE A 319 42.46 33.95 3.67
C ILE A 319 41.98 35.37 3.90
N GLU A 320 40.74 35.57 4.32
CA GLU A 320 40.10 36.87 4.50
C GLU A 320 40.30 37.46 5.90
N ASP A 321 41.07 36.80 6.74
CA ASP A 321 41.32 37.17 8.15
C ASP A 321 40.04 37.33 8.99
N ILE A 322 39.05 36.39 8.75
CA ILE A 322 37.83 36.33 9.53
C ILE A 322 38.04 35.42 10.73
N GLY A 323 37.96 35.98 11.91
CA GLY A 323 38.14 35.25 13.18
C GLY A 323 36.90 34.37 13.47
N LEU A 324 37.14 33.07 13.69
CA LEU A 324 36.16 32.20 14.34
C LEU A 324 36.21 32.44 15.85
N SER A 325 35.08 32.34 16.52
CA SER A 325 35.04 32.57 17.97
C SER A 325 35.55 31.35 18.73
N TYR A 326 36.34 31.64 19.78
CA TYR A 326 36.80 30.66 20.75
C TYR A 326 36.12 30.89 22.10
N PRO A 327 35.91 29.85 22.93
CA PRO A 327 35.41 30.05 24.29
C PRO A 327 36.33 31.01 25.07
N VAL A 328 35.79 32.16 25.44
CA VAL A 328 36.54 33.16 26.22
C VAL A 328 35.98 33.16 27.64
N GLN A 329 36.86 33.01 28.64
CA GLN A 329 36.52 33.15 30.05
C GLN A 329 37.25 34.35 30.64
N ARG A 330 36.53 35.24 31.33
CA ARG A 330 37.13 36.33 32.13
C ARG A 330 37.43 35.81 33.52
N ILE A 331 38.70 35.63 33.84
CA ILE A 331 39.16 35.22 35.20
C ILE A 331 39.43 36.52 35.99
N LEU A 332 38.66 36.77 37.05
CA LEU A 332 38.94 37.82 38.04
C LEU A 332 39.83 37.19 39.09
N ILE A 333 41.08 37.63 39.13
CA ILE A 333 42.03 37.25 40.17
C ILE A 333 41.93 38.29 41.25
N ASP A 334 41.30 37.98 42.39
CA ASP A 334 41.35 38.79 43.59
C ASP A 334 42.74 38.64 44.24
N THR A 335 43.58 39.63 44.08
CA THR A 335 44.84 39.70 44.83
C THR A 335 44.45 40.12 46.23
N PRO A 336 44.80 39.31 47.29
CA PRO A 336 44.55 39.70 48.63
C PRO A 336 45.40 40.95 48.93
N THR A 337 44.73 42.05 49.23
CA THR A 337 45.36 43.26 49.75
C THR A 337 46.11 42.85 50.98
N LYS A 338 47.44 43.04 51.01
CA LYS A 338 48.28 42.89 52.22
C LYS A 338 47.69 43.84 53.26
N GLU A 339 46.95 43.31 54.22
CA GLU A 339 46.67 44.02 55.46
C GLU A 339 48.01 44.34 56.10
N THR A 340 48.39 45.61 56.06
CA THR A 340 49.44 46.13 56.93
C THR A 340 48.88 46.06 58.32
N SER A 341 49.34 45.04 59.10
CA SER A 341 49.08 44.96 60.51
C SER A 341 49.66 46.25 61.18
N PRO A 342 48.86 46.98 61.94
CA PRO A 342 49.42 48.06 62.73
C PRO A 342 50.31 47.45 63.82
N LEU A 343 51.60 47.79 63.75
CA LEU A 343 52.53 47.56 64.86
C LEU A 343 52.02 48.30 66.09
N PHE A 344 51.53 47.57 67.09
CA PHE A 344 51.33 48.09 68.42
C PHE A 344 52.68 48.33 69.07
N PRO A 345 52.95 49.56 69.55
CA PRO A 345 54.09 49.77 70.41
C PRO A 345 53.83 49.20 71.81
N LEU A 346 54.70 48.31 72.25
CA LEU A 346 54.80 47.89 73.63
C LEU A 346 55.35 49.06 74.50
N SER A 347 54.56 49.51 75.46
CA SER A 347 55.02 50.27 76.64
C SER A 347 54.48 49.62 77.92
#